data_0a8ad248b9c1408f650a89d9c7f5489e
#
_entry.id   0a8ad248b9c1408f650a89d9c7f5489e
#
_cell.length_a   1.000
_cell.length_b   1.000
_cell.length_c   1.000
_cell.angle_alpha   90.00
_cell.angle_beta   90.00
_cell.angle_gamma   90.00
#
_symmetry.space_group_name_H-M   'P 1'
#
loop_
_entity.id
_entity.type
_entity.pdbx_description
1 polymer ?
#
loop_
_entity_poly.entity_id
_entity_poly.type
_entity_poly.pdbx_seq_one_letter_code
_entity_poly.pdbx_strand_id
1 'polypeptide(L)'
;KYIIRNNLSDNKLFEAKGATDDYEYNNDRSSKYKHMNDILAAYLGYTLRYKGFSFKPGVRYEYTAQDVKYLAGAIGPEADFSTNYNDFVPSVTMGIKIGKTQNLRGGYNMRIWRPGIWNLNPYFDDRNPMFISQGNSNLESEKSHSFNLSYSMFSMKFNVNVSLRHSFGNNGIERVSRLIGKGGEDFPGGHHAPEGALYSTYENIGKNRNTGLSLYANWNASPNTRIYLNGDGSYADIKSPAQGLHNYGWSASMYGGIQHTFPLKIRASLNAGGSTPYISLQGKGSGYYYYSLSVNRSFIKDRFTVSAYVSNIFEKYRSFNNTTIGENFLSKSSSRYPSRSFGVSLSYRIGELKASVKKAARSINNDDVKGGGGQGGQGGAN
;
A
#
# COMPACT_ATOMS: atom_id res chain seq x y z
N LYS A 1 16.03 -17.79 -8.41
CA LYS A 1 16.13 -16.89 -7.25
C LYS A 1 15.62 -17.63 -6.04
N TYR A 2 16.33 -17.55 -4.92
CA TYR A 2 15.88 -18.06 -3.64
C TYR A 2 15.73 -16.89 -2.66
N ILE A 3 14.62 -16.85 -1.92
CA ILE A 3 14.30 -15.80 -0.95
C ILE A 3 13.89 -16.48 0.34
N ILE A 4 14.53 -16.10 1.43
CA ILE A 4 14.16 -16.48 2.79
C ILE A 4 13.60 -15.23 3.48
N ARG A 5 12.41 -15.34 4.04
CA ARG A 5 11.80 -14.30 4.86
C ARG A 5 11.48 -14.88 6.22
N ASN A 6 12.11 -14.35 7.25
CA ASN A 6 11.85 -14.71 8.63
C ASN A 6 11.28 -13.50 9.35
N ASN A 7 10.07 -13.60 9.83
CA ASN A 7 9.42 -12.57 10.60
C ASN A 7 9.12 -13.12 12.00
N LEU A 8 9.35 -12.30 13.01
CA LEU A 8 9.01 -12.59 14.40
C LEU A 8 7.99 -11.55 14.86
N SER A 9 6.86 -12.02 15.39
CA SER A 9 5.91 -11.19 16.11
C SER A 9 6.03 -11.50 17.60
N ASP A 10 6.18 -10.50 18.42
CA ASP A 10 6.28 -10.61 19.88
C ASP A 10 5.37 -9.53 20.49
N ASN A 11 4.15 -9.96 20.86
CA ASN A 11 3.14 -9.11 21.47
C ASN A 11 3.09 -9.43 22.95
N LYS A 12 3.43 -8.46 23.79
CA LYS A 12 3.42 -8.59 25.25
C LYS A 12 2.32 -7.72 25.82
N LEU A 13 1.41 -8.33 26.56
CA LEU A 13 0.38 -7.63 27.30
C LEU A 13 0.78 -7.54 28.78
N PHE A 14 0.63 -6.35 29.32
CA PHE A 14 0.78 -6.08 30.73
C PHE A 14 -0.54 -5.50 31.26
N GLU A 15 -1.04 -6.05 32.34
CA GLU A 15 -2.27 -5.62 32.98
C GLU A 15 -1.98 -4.89 34.29
N ALA A 16 -2.73 -3.82 34.57
CA ALA A 16 -2.60 -3.08 35.82
C ALA A 16 -3.14 -3.93 36.96
N LYS A 17 -2.37 -4.00 38.07
CA LYS A 17 -2.75 -4.72 39.27
C LYS A 17 -3.59 -3.81 40.17
N GLY A 18 -4.90 -3.83 39.96
CA GLY A 18 -5.83 -2.97 40.67
C GLY A 18 -5.72 -1.49 40.26
N ALA A 19 -5.83 -0.58 41.24
CA ALA A 19 -5.74 0.87 41.02
C ALA A 19 -4.29 1.40 41.18
N THR A 20 -3.28 0.56 41.06
CA THR A 20 -1.86 0.90 41.21
C THR A 20 -1.20 1.05 39.84
N ASP A 21 -0.06 1.76 39.76
CA ASP A 21 0.78 1.86 38.57
C ASP A 21 1.66 0.61 38.35
N ASP A 22 1.40 -0.49 39.08
CA ASP A 22 2.08 -1.75 38.91
C ASP A 22 1.45 -2.56 37.81
N TYR A 23 2.26 -2.99 36.84
CA TYR A 23 1.84 -3.79 35.70
C TYR A 23 2.39 -5.21 35.79
N GLU A 24 1.53 -6.20 35.67
CA GLU A 24 1.90 -7.61 35.63
C GLU A 24 1.80 -8.16 34.20
N TYR A 25 2.82 -8.92 33.80
CA TYR A 25 2.82 -9.58 32.49
C TYR A 25 1.76 -10.68 32.45
N ASN A 26 0.86 -10.59 31.46
CA ASN A 26 -0.13 -11.62 31.22
C ASN A 26 0.31 -12.51 30.05
N ASN A 27 0.78 -13.73 30.37
CA ASN A 27 1.22 -14.69 29.38
C ASN A 27 0.07 -15.17 28.50
N ASP A 28 -1.12 -15.34 29.06
CA ASP A 28 -2.28 -15.91 28.36
C ASP A 28 -2.88 -14.94 27.33
N ARG A 29 -2.62 -13.65 27.51
CA ARG A 29 -3.01 -12.58 26.58
C ARG A 29 -1.84 -12.04 25.77
N SER A 30 -0.68 -12.67 25.87
CA SER A 30 0.51 -12.37 25.07
C SER A 30 0.67 -13.39 23.96
N SER A 31 1.37 -13.06 22.89
CA SER A 31 1.68 -14.02 21.85
C SER A 31 3.04 -13.77 21.22
N LYS A 32 3.76 -14.85 20.98
CA LYS A 32 5.00 -14.81 20.25
C LYS A 32 5.00 -15.90 19.19
N TYR A 33 5.16 -15.51 17.94
CA TYR A 33 5.21 -16.49 16.86
C TYR A 33 6.17 -16.09 15.77
N LYS A 34 6.70 -17.08 15.07
CA LYS A 34 7.64 -16.95 13.97
C LYS A 34 6.97 -17.37 12.66
N HIS A 35 7.03 -16.50 11.66
CA HIS A 35 6.60 -16.79 10.30
C HIS A 35 7.83 -16.88 9.40
N MET A 36 8.02 -18.04 8.80
CA MET A 36 9.06 -18.33 7.82
C MET A 36 8.42 -18.51 6.45
N ASN A 37 9.05 -17.94 5.45
CA ASN A 37 8.55 -18.00 4.08
C ASN A 37 9.74 -18.17 3.13
N ASP A 38 9.91 -19.38 2.60
CA ASP A 38 10.96 -19.76 1.69
C ASP A 38 10.42 -19.85 0.28
N ILE A 39 10.97 -19.05 -0.63
CA ILE A 39 10.50 -18.95 -2.01
C ILE A 39 11.63 -19.32 -2.94
N LEU A 40 11.43 -20.39 -3.71
CA LEU A 40 12.28 -20.77 -4.83
C LEU A 40 11.61 -20.32 -6.13
N ALA A 41 12.27 -19.48 -6.92
CA ALA A 41 11.71 -19.01 -8.19
C ALA A 41 12.65 -19.28 -9.36
N ALA A 42 12.11 -19.86 -10.41
CA ALA A 42 12.70 -19.97 -11.73
C ALA A 42 11.99 -19.03 -12.71
N TYR A 43 12.73 -18.45 -13.64
CA TYR A 43 12.21 -17.47 -14.56
C TYR A 43 12.72 -17.75 -15.98
N LEU A 44 11.80 -17.79 -16.96
CA LEU A 44 12.10 -17.89 -18.37
C LEU A 44 11.43 -16.73 -19.10
N GLY A 45 12.18 -16.03 -19.94
CA GLY A 45 11.64 -14.93 -20.74
C GLY A 45 12.45 -14.74 -22.01
N TYR A 46 11.77 -14.36 -23.06
CA TYR A 46 12.36 -14.05 -24.36
C TYR A 46 12.01 -12.62 -24.76
N THR A 47 12.92 -11.95 -25.47
CA THR A 47 12.68 -10.60 -25.98
C THR A 47 12.94 -10.54 -27.47
N LEU A 48 11.87 -10.37 -28.24
CA LEU A 48 11.92 -10.11 -29.68
C LEU A 48 11.85 -8.60 -29.92
N ARG A 49 12.71 -8.09 -30.78
CA ARG A 49 12.69 -6.68 -31.23
C ARG A 49 12.82 -6.61 -32.74
N TYR A 50 11.89 -5.89 -33.37
CA TYR A 50 11.90 -5.69 -34.82
C TYR A 50 11.31 -4.32 -35.17
N LYS A 51 12.08 -3.48 -35.92
CA LYS A 51 11.64 -2.16 -36.44
C LYS A 51 10.81 -1.31 -35.47
N GLY A 52 11.26 -1.16 -34.20
CA GLY A 52 10.55 -0.37 -33.22
C GLY A 52 9.48 -1.13 -32.42
N PHE A 53 9.10 -2.33 -32.86
CA PHE A 53 8.24 -3.25 -32.13
C PHE A 53 9.07 -4.07 -31.14
N SER A 54 8.54 -4.33 -29.97
CA SER A 54 9.10 -5.23 -28.98
C SER A 54 8.02 -6.17 -28.44
N PHE A 55 8.35 -7.44 -28.30
CA PHE A 55 7.48 -8.46 -27.72
C PHE A 55 8.29 -9.24 -26.69
N LYS A 56 7.79 -9.31 -25.48
CA LYS A 56 8.48 -9.97 -24.37
C LYS A 56 7.51 -10.88 -23.60
N PRO A 57 7.34 -12.14 -23.99
CA PRO A 57 6.71 -13.15 -23.16
C PRO A 57 7.66 -13.57 -22.03
N GLY A 58 7.09 -13.96 -20.92
CA GLY A 58 7.81 -14.51 -19.79
C GLY A 58 6.90 -15.39 -18.93
N VAL A 59 7.50 -16.37 -18.28
CA VAL A 59 6.85 -17.19 -17.28
C VAL A 59 7.79 -17.32 -16.08
N ARG A 60 7.23 -17.23 -14.91
CA ARG A 60 7.91 -17.47 -13.64
C ARG A 60 7.23 -18.64 -12.94
N TYR A 61 8.01 -19.60 -12.56
CA TYR A 61 7.57 -20.66 -11.66
C TYR A 61 8.04 -20.31 -10.25
N GLU A 62 7.17 -20.44 -9.28
CA GLU A 62 7.47 -20.23 -7.86
C GLU A 62 7.02 -21.44 -7.05
N TYR A 63 7.95 -21.97 -6.27
CA TYR A 63 7.65 -22.85 -5.15
C TYR A 63 7.76 -22.05 -3.88
N THR A 64 6.73 -22.09 -3.05
CA THR A 64 6.69 -21.42 -1.76
C THR A 64 6.46 -22.46 -0.67
N ALA A 65 7.34 -22.46 0.33
CA ALA A 65 7.14 -23.14 1.59
C ALA A 65 6.91 -22.09 2.68
N GLN A 66 5.83 -22.22 3.42
CA GLN A 66 5.42 -21.28 4.46
C GLN A 66 5.20 -22.03 5.75
N ASP A 67 5.92 -21.64 6.79
CA ASP A 67 5.81 -22.20 8.12
C ASP A 67 5.50 -21.10 9.13
N VAL A 68 4.50 -21.35 9.97
CA VAL A 68 4.22 -20.53 11.14
C VAL A 68 4.44 -21.40 12.37
N LYS A 69 5.30 -20.92 13.27
CA LYS A 69 5.60 -21.58 14.54
C LYS A 69 5.24 -20.68 15.69
N TYR A 70 4.41 -21.18 16.55
CA TYR A 70 4.04 -20.55 17.77
C TYR A 70 5.15 -20.77 18.82
N LEU A 71 5.57 -19.73 19.50
CA LEU A 71 6.69 -19.77 20.43
C LEU A 71 6.28 -19.54 21.88
N ALA A 72 5.25 -18.76 22.16
CA ALA A 72 4.73 -18.49 23.49
C ALA A 72 3.34 -17.81 23.47
N GLY A 73 2.55 -17.99 24.53
CA GLY A 73 1.24 -17.37 24.77
C GLY A 73 0.11 -18.39 24.95
N ALA A 74 -1.14 -17.95 24.95
CA ALA A 74 -2.32 -18.78 25.25
C ALA A 74 -2.64 -19.81 24.16
N ILE A 75 -2.34 -19.48 22.90
CA ILE A 75 -2.56 -20.40 21.78
C ILE A 75 -1.35 -21.33 21.70
N GLY A 76 -1.56 -22.62 21.87
CA GLY A 76 -0.49 -23.62 21.93
C GLY A 76 0.07 -24.00 20.56
N PRO A 77 0.93 -25.05 20.52
CA PRO A 77 1.54 -25.58 19.29
C PRO A 77 0.54 -26.03 18.23
N GLU A 78 -0.73 -26.21 18.56
CA GLU A 78 -1.82 -26.52 17.63
C GLU A 78 -2.07 -25.37 16.64
N ALA A 79 -1.56 -24.18 16.89
CA ALA A 79 -1.55 -23.07 15.94
C ALA A 79 -0.39 -23.12 14.94
N ASP A 80 0.54 -24.06 15.11
CA ASP A 80 1.60 -24.29 14.13
C ASP A 80 0.98 -24.80 12.83
N PHE A 81 1.34 -24.19 11.72
CA PHE A 81 0.93 -24.70 10.43
C PHE A 81 2.06 -24.59 9.41
N SER A 82 2.07 -25.53 8.48
CA SER A 82 2.97 -25.54 7.34
C SER A 82 2.17 -25.75 6.07
N THR A 83 2.44 -24.94 5.07
CA THR A 83 1.83 -25.08 3.74
C THR A 83 2.85 -24.83 2.65
N ASN A 84 2.63 -25.48 1.50
CA ASN A 84 3.42 -25.23 0.32
C ASN A 84 2.53 -25.13 -0.91
N TYR A 85 2.94 -24.34 -1.87
CA TYR A 85 2.22 -24.16 -3.12
C TYR A 85 3.15 -23.86 -4.28
N ASN A 86 2.67 -24.21 -5.46
CA ASN A 86 3.36 -24.04 -6.72
C ASN A 86 2.56 -23.08 -7.59
N ASP A 87 3.22 -22.07 -8.13
CA ASP A 87 2.57 -21.06 -8.93
C ASP A 87 3.29 -20.82 -10.25
N PHE A 88 2.53 -20.83 -11.34
CA PHE A 88 2.98 -20.36 -12.65
C PHE A 88 2.47 -18.94 -12.87
N VAL A 89 3.39 -18.01 -13.08
CA VAL A 89 3.12 -16.57 -13.17
C VAL A 89 3.50 -16.08 -14.57
N PRO A 90 2.56 -16.12 -15.52
CA PRO A 90 2.78 -15.65 -16.86
C PRO A 90 2.79 -14.14 -16.95
N SER A 91 3.56 -13.62 -17.92
CA SER A 91 3.58 -12.21 -18.28
C SER A 91 3.84 -12.03 -19.76
N VAL A 92 3.24 -11.00 -20.34
CA VAL A 92 3.50 -10.59 -21.72
C VAL A 92 3.59 -9.07 -21.76
N THR A 93 4.62 -8.56 -22.41
CA THR A 93 4.73 -7.11 -22.67
C THR A 93 4.97 -6.89 -24.16
N MET A 94 4.19 -5.99 -24.73
CA MET A 94 4.35 -5.52 -26.11
C MET A 94 4.63 -4.02 -26.11
N GLY A 95 5.39 -3.54 -27.08
CA GLY A 95 5.68 -2.12 -27.19
C GLY A 95 5.96 -1.72 -28.63
N ILE A 96 5.49 -0.55 -28.99
CA ILE A 96 5.72 0.08 -30.30
C ILE A 96 6.27 1.48 -30.05
N LYS A 97 7.40 1.78 -30.71
CA LYS A 97 7.92 3.14 -30.78
C LYS A 97 7.25 3.86 -31.97
N ILE A 98 6.65 5.01 -31.72
CA ILE A 98 6.00 5.84 -32.72
C ILE A 98 6.87 7.10 -32.89
N GLY A 99 7.58 7.15 -33.99
CA GLY A 99 8.59 8.18 -34.22
C GLY A 99 9.73 8.15 -33.20
N LYS A 100 10.25 9.33 -32.84
CA LYS A 100 11.41 9.47 -31.94
C LYS A 100 11.02 9.67 -30.45
N THR A 101 9.79 10.11 -30.20
CA THR A 101 9.40 10.65 -28.89
C THR A 101 8.22 9.93 -28.24
N GLN A 102 7.56 9.03 -28.95
CA GLN A 102 6.33 8.40 -28.48
C GLN A 102 6.49 6.89 -28.36
N ASN A 103 5.82 6.31 -27.38
CA ASN A 103 5.78 4.87 -27.18
C ASN A 103 4.36 4.46 -26.77
N LEU A 104 3.86 3.39 -27.37
CA LEU A 104 2.69 2.68 -26.93
C LEU A 104 3.12 1.33 -26.38
N ARG A 105 2.68 0.98 -25.17
CA ARG A 105 2.99 -0.30 -24.53
C ARG A 105 1.72 -0.92 -24.01
N GLY A 106 1.58 -2.21 -24.25
CA GLY A 106 0.53 -3.03 -23.68
C GLY A 106 1.13 -4.23 -22.95
N GLY A 107 0.45 -4.73 -21.99
CA GLY A 107 0.93 -5.89 -21.28
C GLY A 107 -0.13 -6.59 -20.46
N TYR A 108 0.14 -7.84 -20.20
CA TYR A 108 -0.57 -8.66 -19.23
C TYR A 108 0.45 -9.21 -18.23
N ASN A 109 0.11 -9.20 -16.98
CA ASN A 109 0.87 -9.88 -15.94
C ASN A 109 -0.05 -10.47 -14.89
N MET A 110 0.30 -11.63 -14.42
CA MET A 110 -0.24 -12.23 -13.21
C MET A 110 0.67 -11.88 -12.04
N ARG A 111 0.10 -11.66 -10.87
CA ARG A 111 0.83 -11.47 -9.61
C ARG A 111 0.23 -12.34 -8.53
N ILE A 112 1.10 -12.78 -7.62
CA ILE A 112 0.73 -13.48 -6.42
C ILE A 112 0.97 -12.53 -5.25
N TRP A 113 -0.05 -12.37 -4.41
CA TRP A 113 0.04 -11.66 -3.16
C TRP A 113 -0.11 -12.65 -2.02
N ARG A 114 0.94 -12.80 -1.23
CA ARG A 114 0.95 -13.68 -0.07
C ARG A 114 0.47 -12.94 1.16
N PRO A 115 -0.31 -13.58 2.03
CA PRO A 115 -0.68 -12.95 3.28
C PRO A 115 0.59 -12.60 4.07
N GLY A 116 0.61 -11.38 4.61
CA GLY A 116 1.69 -10.95 5.48
C GLY A 116 1.49 -11.44 6.91
N ILE A 117 2.53 -11.30 7.74
CA ILE A 117 2.48 -11.69 9.15
C ILE A 117 1.27 -11.10 9.89
N TRP A 118 0.88 -9.88 9.57
CA TRP A 118 -0.27 -9.19 10.19
C TRP A 118 -1.62 -9.81 9.81
N ASN A 119 -1.72 -10.38 8.62
CA ASN A 119 -2.93 -11.06 8.18
C ASN A 119 -3.05 -12.46 8.81
N LEU A 120 -1.91 -13.10 9.07
CA LEU A 120 -1.82 -14.48 9.55
C LEU A 120 -1.80 -14.57 11.08
N ASN A 121 -1.44 -13.47 11.77
CA ASN A 121 -1.23 -13.48 13.22
C ASN A 121 -2.50 -13.88 13.97
N PRO A 122 -2.55 -15.05 14.62
CA PRO A 122 -3.71 -15.50 15.37
C PRO A 122 -3.90 -14.75 16.70
N TYR A 123 -3.05 -13.77 17.00
CA TYR A 123 -3.18 -12.96 18.21
C TYR A 123 -4.57 -12.30 18.29
N PHE A 124 -5.27 -12.57 19.36
CA PHE A 124 -6.57 -12.00 19.66
C PHE A 124 -6.36 -10.63 20.34
N ASP A 125 -6.50 -9.56 19.58
CA ASP A 125 -6.34 -8.20 20.07
C ASP A 125 -7.67 -7.69 20.64
N ASP A 126 -7.84 -7.80 21.94
CA ASP A 126 -8.98 -7.37 22.72
C ASP A 126 -8.67 -6.18 23.64
N ARG A 127 -7.58 -5.44 23.38
CA ARG A 127 -7.22 -4.23 24.15
C ARG A 127 -8.38 -3.24 24.23
N ASN A 128 -9.21 -3.20 23.19
CA ASN A 128 -10.53 -2.60 23.27
C ASN A 128 -11.56 -3.73 23.13
N PRO A 129 -12.27 -4.12 24.21
CA PRO A 129 -13.17 -5.27 24.19
C PRO A 129 -14.36 -5.09 23.24
N MET A 130 -14.67 -3.85 22.81
CA MET A 130 -15.72 -3.59 21.82
C MET A 130 -15.21 -3.57 20.39
N PHE A 131 -13.89 -3.61 20.16
CA PHE A 131 -13.26 -3.61 18.85
C PHE A 131 -12.13 -4.64 18.80
N ILE A 132 -12.50 -5.87 18.55
CA ILE A 132 -11.59 -7.02 18.59
C ILE A 132 -11.06 -7.29 17.18
N SER A 133 -9.80 -7.66 17.08
CA SER A 133 -9.21 -8.07 15.82
C SER A 133 -8.31 -9.29 15.97
N GLN A 134 -8.33 -10.18 14.98
CA GLN A 134 -7.52 -11.38 14.92
C GLN A 134 -7.13 -11.64 13.47
N GLY A 135 -5.89 -12.04 13.21
CA GLY A 135 -5.48 -12.54 11.90
C GLY A 135 -6.03 -13.96 11.66
N ASN A 136 -5.85 -14.44 10.43
CA ASN A 136 -6.31 -15.77 10.02
C ASN A 136 -5.14 -16.54 9.41
N SER A 137 -4.67 -17.58 10.11
CA SER A 137 -3.56 -18.43 9.67
C SER A 137 -3.90 -19.31 8.46
N ASN A 138 -5.20 -19.48 8.15
CA ASN A 138 -5.67 -20.30 7.02
C ASN A 138 -5.74 -19.56 5.69
N LEU A 139 -5.18 -18.34 5.61
CA LEU A 139 -5.22 -17.57 4.39
C LEU A 139 -4.33 -18.16 3.30
N GLU A 140 -4.89 -18.25 2.10
CA GLU A 140 -4.19 -18.61 0.88
C GLU A 140 -3.64 -17.37 0.16
N SER A 141 -2.72 -17.60 -0.77
CA SER A 141 -2.21 -16.53 -1.64
C SER A 141 -3.29 -16.04 -2.61
N GLU A 142 -3.42 -14.72 -2.72
CA GLU A 142 -4.26 -14.08 -3.73
C GLU A 142 -3.55 -14.07 -5.09
N LYS A 143 -4.29 -14.40 -6.15
CA LYS A 143 -3.83 -14.31 -7.54
C LYS A 143 -4.55 -13.17 -8.24
N SER A 144 -3.76 -12.21 -8.73
CA SER A 144 -4.28 -11.04 -9.43
C SER A 144 -3.78 -11.00 -10.87
N HIS A 145 -4.69 -10.82 -11.80
CA HIS A 145 -4.44 -10.62 -13.22
C HIS A 145 -4.54 -9.15 -13.55
N SER A 146 -3.60 -8.63 -14.31
CA SER A 146 -3.58 -7.21 -14.69
C SER A 146 -3.26 -7.05 -16.16
N PHE A 147 -4.10 -6.28 -16.84
CA PHE A 147 -3.90 -5.77 -18.19
C PHE A 147 -3.58 -4.29 -18.10
N ASN A 148 -2.61 -3.84 -18.86
CA ASN A 148 -2.26 -2.44 -18.94
C ASN A 148 -2.01 -2.00 -20.36
N LEU A 149 -2.44 -0.80 -20.69
CA LEU A 149 -2.12 -0.11 -21.94
C LEU A 149 -1.62 1.29 -21.58
N SER A 150 -0.43 1.65 -22.01
CA SER A 150 0.16 2.95 -21.72
C SER A 150 0.68 3.63 -22.97
N TYR A 151 0.36 4.90 -23.08
CA TYR A 151 0.93 5.80 -24.08
C TYR A 151 1.84 6.79 -23.38
N SER A 152 3.04 6.97 -23.89
CA SER A 152 3.99 7.95 -23.37
C SER A 152 4.58 8.78 -24.49
N MET A 153 4.68 10.08 -24.24
CA MET A 153 5.32 11.06 -25.11
C MET A 153 6.36 11.84 -24.30
N PHE A 154 7.58 11.91 -24.83
CA PHE A 154 8.71 12.60 -24.22
C PHE A 154 9.28 13.65 -25.14
N SER A 155 9.31 14.89 -24.69
CA SER A 155 9.99 16.00 -25.34
C SER A 155 10.68 16.87 -24.30
N MET A 156 11.53 17.80 -24.73
CA MET A 156 12.17 18.73 -23.82
C MET A 156 11.18 19.65 -23.11
N LYS A 157 10.05 19.99 -23.75
CA LYS A 157 9.04 20.88 -23.20
C LYS A 157 7.91 20.15 -22.49
N PHE A 158 7.56 18.96 -22.95
CA PHE A 158 6.35 18.28 -22.50
C PHE A 158 6.56 16.77 -22.40
N ASN A 159 6.26 16.20 -21.24
CA ASN A 159 6.28 14.77 -21.02
C ASN A 159 4.91 14.34 -20.50
N VAL A 160 4.30 13.36 -21.16
CA VAL A 160 3.01 12.79 -20.80
C VAL A 160 3.10 11.29 -20.77
N ASN A 161 2.43 10.70 -19.78
CA ASN A 161 2.13 9.28 -19.74
C ASN A 161 0.65 9.11 -19.36
N VAL A 162 -0.08 8.38 -20.18
CA VAL A 162 -1.47 7.97 -19.91
C VAL A 162 -1.49 6.46 -19.87
N SER A 163 -2.07 5.87 -18.84
CA SER A 163 -2.14 4.43 -18.67
C SER A 163 -3.54 3.99 -18.28
N LEU A 164 -4.10 3.07 -19.04
CA LEU A 164 -5.32 2.34 -18.69
C LEU A 164 -4.92 1.01 -18.08
N ARG A 165 -5.52 0.66 -16.96
CA ARG A 165 -5.31 -0.62 -16.27
C ARG A 165 -6.65 -1.28 -15.96
N HIS A 166 -6.71 -2.58 -16.19
CA HIS A 166 -7.77 -3.43 -15.69
C HIS A 166 -7.16 -4.59 -14.91
N SER A 167 -7.57 -4.78 -13.68
CA SER A 167 -7.11 -5.90 -12.84
C SER A 167 -8.29 -6.64 -12.23
N PHE A 168 -8.13 -7.95 -12.06
CA PHE A 168 -9.11 -8.77 -11.38
C PHE A 168 -8.43 -9.91 -10.62
N GLY A 169 -9.09 -10.34 -9.55
CA GLY A 169 -8.74 -11.49 -8.72
C GLY A 169 -10.02 -12.15 -8.19
N ASN A 170 -9.95 -13.45 -7.92
CA ASN A 170 -11.12 -14.21 -7.46
C ASN A 170 -10.99 -14.73 -6.02
N ASN A 171 -9.82 -14.59 -5.41
CA ASN A 171 -9.48 -15.08 -4.07
C ASN A 171 -8.80 -13.96 -3.27
N GLY A 172 -9.40 -12.77 -3.30
CA GLY A 172 -8.85 -11.60 -2.62
C GLY A 172 -8.88 -11.77 -1.11
N ILE A 173 -7.78 -11.37 -0.46
CA ILE A 173 -7.70 -11.30 0.99
C ILE A 173 -8.36 -9.99 1.42
N GLU A 174 -9.52 -10.10 2.07
CA GLU A 174 -10.29 -8.95 2.52
C GLU A 174 -10.42 -8.98 4.06
N ARG A 175 -10.45 -7.79 4.64
CA ARG A 175 -10.81 -7.64 6.06
C ARG A 175 -12.32 -7.71 6.19
N VAL A 176 -12.78 -8.58 7.06
CA VAL A 176 -14.19 -8.79 7.35
C VAL A 176 -14.46 -8.45 8.78
N SER A 177 -15.55 -7.73 9.00
CA SER A 177 -16.03 -7.40 10.34
C SER A 177 -17.45 -7.89 10.52
N ARG A 178 -17.72 -8.42 11.71
CA ARG A 178 -19.06 -8.84 12.13
C ARG A 178 -19.34 -8.39 13.55
N LEU A 179 -20.59 -8.19 13.87
CA LEU A 179 -21.05 -7.92 15.21
C LEU A 179 -21.19 -9.23 15.98
N ILE A 180 -20.68 -9.28 17.21
CA ILE A 180 -20.87 -10.42 18.10
C ILE A 180 -22.32 -10.41 18.58
N GLY A 181 -22.97 -11.56 18.45
CA GLY A 181 -24.38 -11.76 18.78
C GLY A 181 -24.67 -11.76 20.28
N LYS A 182 -25.94 -12.00 20.59
CA LYS A 182 -26.43 -12.06 21.97
C LYS A 182 -25.75 -13.17 22.77
N GLY A 183 -25.28 -12.82 23.95
CA GLY A 183 -24.58 -13.73 24.86
C GLY A 183 -23.07 -13.73 24.71
N GLY A 184 -22.51 -12.99 23.75
CA GLY A 184 -21.08 -13.01 23.48
C GLY A 184 -20.65 -14.23 22.66
N GLU A 185 -19.34 -14.39 22.46
CA GLU A 185 -18.75 -15.51 21.72
C GLU A 185 -17.40 -15.88 22.31
N ASP A 186 -17.17 -17.18 22.47
CA ASP A 186 -15.90 -17.72 22.96
C ASP A 186 -14.99 -18.10 21.80
N PHE A 187 -13.72 -17.76 21.90
CA PHE A 187 -12.68 -18.03 20.93
C PHE A 187 -11.62 -18.97 21.48
N PRO A 188 -10.85 -19.66 20.63
CA PRO A 188 -9.73 -20.48 21.06
C PRO A 188 -8.76 -19.73 21.98
N GLY A 189 -8.16 -20.43 22.95
CA GLY A 189 -7.25 -19.82 23.90
C GLY A 189 -7.94 -19.16 25.11
N GLY A 190 -9.25 -19.43 25.33
CA GLY A 190 -10.00 -18.90 26.48
C GLY A 190 -10.39 -17.43 26.34
N HIS A 191 -10.33 -16.88 25.13
CA HIS A 191 -10.75 -15.51 24.84
C HIS A 191 -12.26 -15.40 24.72
N HIS A 192 -12.82 -14.32 25.22
CA HIS A 192 -14.26 -14.03 25.14
C HIS A 192 -14.51 -12.66 24.49
N ALA A 193 -15.37 -12.63 23.49
CA ALA A 193 -15.86 -11.40 22.90
C ALA A 193 -17.26 -11.07 23.44
N PRO A 194 -17.47 -9.90 24.08
CA PRO A 194 -18.78 -9.55 24.64
C PRO A 194 -19.80 -9.28 23.54
N GLU A 195 -21.07 -9.42 23.88
CA GLU A 195 -22.20 -9.04 23.04
C GLU A 195 -22.04 -7.60 22.54
N GLY A 196 -22.28 -7.37 21.26
CA GLY A 196 -22.17 -6.06 20.63
C GLY A 196 -20.75 -5.64 20.27
N ALA A 197 -19.74 -6.45 20.56
CA ALA A 197 -18.38 -6.19 20.09
C ALA A 197 -18.28 -6.34 18.57
N LEU A 198 -17.46 -5.51 17.95
CA LEU A 198 -17.10 -5.63 16.54
C LEU A 198 -15.84 -6.50 16.40
N TYR A 199 -16.02 -7.74 15.95
CA TYR A 199 -14.92 -8.65 15.63
C TYR A 199 -14.49 -8.51 14.18
N SER A 200 -13.19 -8.38 13.94
CA SER A 200 -12.60 -8.23 12.61
C SER A 200 -11.51 -9.26 12.36
N THR A 201 -11.54 -9.90 11.20
CA THR A 201 -10.52 -10.85 10.75
C THR A 201 -10.23 -10.69 9.25
N TYR A 202 -9.45 -11.58 8.67
CA TYR A 202 -9.15 -11.62 7.24
C TYR A 202 -9.61 -12.95 6.64
N GLU A 203 -10.14 -12.88 5.43
CA GLU A 203 -10.62 -14.05 4.70
C GLU A 203 -10.31 -13.97 3.20
N ASN A 204 -10.14 -15.12 2.55
CA ASN A 204 -10.01 -15.24 1.10
C ASN A 204 -11.40 -15.29 0.45
N ILE A 205 -12.06 -14.16 0.33
CA ILE A 205 -13.46 -14.11 -0.08
C ILE A 205 -13.72 -13.20 -1.27
N GLY A 206 -12.75 -12.39 -1.65
CA GLY A 206 -12.97 -11.30 -2.57
C GLY A 206 -12.93 -11.72 -4.04
N LYS A 207 -13.96 -11.35 -4.79
CA LYS A 207 -13.87 -11.12 -6.23
C LYS A 207 -13.66 -9.63 -6.43
N ASN A 208 -12.44 -9.27 -6.80
CA ASN A 208 -12.06 -7.87 -6.95
C ASN A 208 -11.82 -7.56 -8.43
N ARG A 209 -12.46 -6.52 -8.93
CA ARG A 209 -12.23 -5.95 -10.26
C ARG A 209 -11.94 -4.47 -10.12
N ASN A 210 -10.89 -4.02 -10.73
CA ASN A 210 -10.51 -2.61 -10.70
C ASN A 210 -10.11 -2.17 -12.10
N THR A 211 -10.78 -1.13 -12.61
CA THR A 211 -10.44 -0.48 -13.88
C THR A 211 -10.04 0.95 -13.59
N GLY A 212 -8.83 1.32 -13.99
CA GLY A 212 -8.30 2.64 -13.66
C GLY A 212 -7.57 3.29 -14.82
N LEU A 213 -7.61 4.63 -14.82
CA LEU A 213 -6.89 5.50 -15.73
C LEU A 213 -5.91 6.35 -14.90
N SER A 214 -4.63 6.31 -15.28
CA SER A 214 -3.59 7.15 -14.67
C SER A 214 -3.06 8.14 -15.70
N LEU A 215 -2.85 9.36 -15.26
CA LEU A 215 -2.25 10.44 -16.04
C LEU A 215 -1.03 10.99 -15.31
N TYR A 216 0.09 11.07 -16.00
CA TYR A 216 1.23 11.88 -15.61
C TYR A 216 1.51 12.91 -16.69
N ALA A 217 1.63 14.17 -16.31
CA ALA A 217 2.01 15.25 -17.19
C ALA A 217 3.07 16.13 -16.53
N ASN A 218 4.08 16.53 -17.30
CA ASN A 218 5.08 17.50 -16.89
C ASN A 218 5.34 18.45 -18.04
N TRP A 219 5.15 19.75 -17.80
CA TRP A 219 5.30 20.79 -18.78
C TRP A 219 6.32 21.84 -18.30
N ASN A 220 7.40 21.99 -19.05
CA ASN A 220 8.34 23.08 -18.92
C ASN A 220 7.80 24.26 -19.72
N ALA A 221 6.89 25.05 -19.12
CA ALA A 221 6.22 26.18 -19.76
C ALA A 221 7.22 27.28 -20.16
N SER A 222 8.30 27.42 -19.40
CA SER A 222 9.46 28.25 -19.74
C SER A 222 10.73 27.63 -19.14
N PRO A 223 11.94 28.15 -19.45
CA PRO A 223 13.18 27.68 -18.78
C PRO A 223 13.13 27.78 -17.25
N ASN A 224 12.29 28.68 -16.74
CA ASN A 224 12.18 28.95 -15.31
C ASN A 224 10.88 28.42 -14.69
N THR A 225 9.93 27.89 -15.48
CA THR A 225 8.60 27.48 -15.01
C THR A 225 8.33 26.05 -15.38
N ARG A 226 8.07 25.23 -14.38
CA ARG A 226 7.67 23.84 -14.52
C ARG A 226 6.30 23.63 -13.87
N ILE A 227 5.42 22.95 -14.59
CA ILE A 227 4.09 22.53 -14.13
C ILE A 227 4.04 21.02 -14.24
N TYR A 228 3.51 20.35 -13.22
CA TYR A 228 3.36 18.89 -13.25
C TYR A 228 2.02 18.48 -12.62
N LEU A 229 1.52 17.37 -13.13
CA LEU A 229 0.25 16.79 -12.71
C LEU A 229 0.37 15.27 -12.70
N ASN A 230 -0.07 14.65 -11.61
CA ASN A 230 -0.36 13.23 -11.49
C ASN A 230 -1.83 13.06 -11.16
N GLY A 231 -2.51 12.20 -11.87
CA GLY A 231 -3.90 11.85 -11.60
C GLY A 231 -4.09 10.35 -11.74
N ASP A 232 -4.93 9.79 -10.89
CA ASP A 232 -5.37 8.40 -10.96
C ASP A 232 -6.86 8.39 -10.65
N GLY A 233 -7.64 7.72 -11.50
CA GLY A 233 -9.05 7.50 -11.28
C GLY A 233 -9.34 6.03 -11.52
N SER A 234 -10.09 5.38 -10.64
CA SER A 234 -10.43 3.97 -10.77
C SER A 234 -11.85 3.65 -10.32
N TYR A 235 -12.44 2.69 -10.99
CA TYR A 235 -13.69 2.06 -10.59
C TYR A 235 -13.37 0.69 -10.02
N ALA A 236 -13.79 0.48 -8.77
CA ALA A 236 -13.67 -0.79 -8.06
C ALA A 236 -15.04 -1.49 -8.00
N ASP A 237 -15.06 -2.80 -8.20
CA ASP A 237 -16.21 -3.70 -7.99
C ASP A 237 -15.70 -4.89 -7.17
N ILE A 238 -16.14 -4.96 -5.89
CA ILE A 238 -15.65 -5.91 -4.90
C ILE A 238 -16.84 -6.73 -4.40
N LYS A 239 -16.74 -8.05 -4.51
CA LYS A 239 -17.81 -8.98 -4.13
C LYS A 239 -17.31 -10.10 -3.26
N SER A 240 -18.08 -10.44 -2.26
CA SER A 240 -17.97 -11.69 -1.50
C SER A 240 -19.29 -12.48 -1.60
N PRO A 241 -19.40 -13.42 -2.56
CA PRO A 241 -20.61 -14.22 -2.67
C PRO A 241 -20.89 -15.06 -1.43
N ALA A 242 -19.85 -15.53 -0.74
CA ALA A 242 -19.99 -16.35 0.46
C ALA A 242 -20.63 -15.60 1.63
N GLN A 243 -20.45 -14.27 1.68
CA GLN A 243 -20.99 -13.41 2.73
C GLN A 243 -22.14 -12.51 2.25
N GLY A 244 -22.58 -12.65 0.99
CA GLY A 244 -23.62 -11.81 0.42
C GLY A 244 -23.21 -10.34 0.26
N LEU A 245 -21.92 -10.01 0.34
CA LEU A 245 -21.44 -8.62 0.31
C LEU A 245 -21.05 -8.19 -1.10
N HIS A 246 -21.47 -6.97 -1.47
CA HIS A 246 -21.08 -6.34 -2.73
C HIS A 246 -20.95 -4.83 -2.54
N ASN A 247 -19.82 -4.29 -2.90
CA ASN A 247 -19.59 -2.85 -2.91
C ASN A 247 -18.84 -2.43 -4.17
N TYR A 248 -19.16 -1.24 -4.68
CA TYR A 248 -18.53 -0.70 -5.89
C TYR A 248 -18.52 0.83 -5.85
N GLY A 249 -17.69 1.40 -6.67
CA GLY A 249 -17.67 2.85 -6.81
C GLY A 249 -16.38 3.37 -7.41
N TRP A 250 -16.37 4.69 -7.59
CA TRP A 250 -15.24 5.45 -8.10
C TRP A 250 -14.37 5.93 -6.96
N SER A 251 -13.07 5.88 -7.18
CA SER A 251 -12.07 6.59 -6.39
C SER A 251 -11.11 7.32 -7.31
N ALA A 252 -10.66 8.49 -6.89
CA ALA A 252 -9.72 9.29 -7.66
C ALA A 252 -8.73 9.98 -6.74
N SER A 253 -7.52 10.16 -7.24
CA SER A 253 -6.51 10.99 -6.60
C SER A 253 -5.88 11.92 -7.63
N MET A 254 -5.55 13.14 -7.22
CA MET A 254 -4.86 14.11 -8.04
C MET A 254 -3.81 14.81 -7.21
N TYR A 255 -2.62 14.98 -7.80
CA TYR A 255 -1.52 15.71 -7.23
C TYR A 255 -0.82 16.51 -8.31
N GLY A 256 -0.58 17.79 -8.06
CA GLY A 256 0.10 18.64 -9.01
C GLY A 256 0.78 19.85 -8.36
N GLY A 257 1.56 20.54 -9.16
CA GLY A 257 2.21 21.73 -8.67
C GLY A 257 2.83 22.57 -9.78
N ILE A 258 3.13 23.78 -9.39
CA ILE A 258 3.81 24.79 -10.21
C ILE A 258 5.09 25.18 -9.48
N GLN A 259 6.20 25.14 -10.18
CA GLN A 259 7.50 25.61 -9.71
C GLN A 259 7.99 26.73 -10.61
N HIS A 260 8.34 27.86 -10.02
CA HIS A 260 8.92 28.97 -10.77
C HIS A 260 10.22 29.44 -10.11
N THR A 261 11.23 29.67 -10.94
CA THR A 261 12.53 30.23 -10.49
C THR A 261 12.60 31.69 -10.90
N PHE A 262 12.49 32.58 -9.92
CA PHE A 262 12.65 34.01 -10.07
C PHE A 262 14.13 34.42 -10.20
N PRO A 263 14.41 35.68 -10.55
CA PRO A 263 15.76 36.23 -10.43
C PRO A 263 16.37 36.00 -9.04
N LEU A 264 17.70 36.11 -8.92
CA LEU A 264 18.45 35.85 -7.69
C LEU A 264 18.36 34.40 -7.20
N LYS A 265 18.00 33.43 -8.06
CA LYS A 265 17.83 31.99 -7.74
C LYS A 265 16.78 31.71 -6.65
N ILE A 266 15.77 32.57 -6.53
CA ILE A 266 14.64 32.34 -5.65
C ILE A 266 13.68 31.37 -6.36
N ARG A 267 13.43 30.20 -5.77
CA ARG A 267 12.51 29.22 -6.31
C ARG A 267 11.28 29.14 -5.42
N ALA A 268 10.12 29.42 -6.00
CA ALA A 268 8.84 29.19 -5.35
C ALA A 268 8.16 27.95 -5.94
N SER A 269 7.49 27.18 -5.08
CA SER A 269 6.73 26.00 -5.49
C SER A 269 5.39 25.99 -4.77
N LEU A 270 4.32 25.88 -5.55
CA LEU A 270 2.97 25.63 -5.06
C LEU A 270 2.60 24.20 -5.43
N ASN A 271 2.19 23.42 -4.43
CA ASN A 271 1.75 22.05 -4.62
C ASN A 271 0.36 21.88 -4.02
N ALA A 272 -0.48 21.11 -4.69
CA ALA A 272 -1.79 20.75 -4.19
C ALA A 272 -2.14 19.32 -4.63
N GLY A 273 -2.95 18.66 -3.83
CA GLY A 273 -3.42 17.33 -4.16
C GLY A 273 -4.50 16.86 -3.20
N GLY A 274 -5.08 15.72 -3.55
CA GLY A 274 -6.09 15.08 -2.74
C GLY A 274 -6.57 13.78 -3.34
N SER A 275 -7.38 13.08 -2.57
CA SER A 275 -8.06 11.87 -3.01
C SER A 275 -9.50 11.86 -2.54
N THR A 276 -10.36 11.23 -3.31
CA THR A 276 -11.69 10.83 -2.86
C THR A 276 -11.58 9.66 -1.89
N PRO A 277 -12.65 9.31 -1.16
CA PRO A 277 -12.70 8.08 -0.39
C PRO A 277 -12.39 6.84 -1.23
N TYR A 278 -11.60 5.92 -0.69
CA TYR A 278 -11.41 4.60 -1.31
C TYR A 278 -12.57 3.67 -0.97
N ILE A 279 -12.83 2.71 -1.86
CA ILE A 279 -13.89 1.70 -1.69
C ILE A 279 -13.27 0.43 -1.13
N SER A 280 -13.89 -0.14 -0.12
CA SER A 280 -13.60 -1.48 0.44
C SER A 280 -14.84 -2.35 0.38
N LEU A 281 -14.73 -3.66 0.62
CA LEU A 281 -15.86 -4.59 0.59
C LEU A 281 -17.02 -4.12 1.47
N GLN A 282 -16.74 -3.68 2.68
CA GLN A 282 -17.74 -3.29 3.69
C GLN A 282 -17.87 -1.78 3.88
N GLY A 283 -17.41 -0.94 2.95
CA GLY A 283 -17.59 0.50 3.16
C GLY A 283 -16.70 1.41 2.38
N LYS A 284 -16.41 2.56 2.98
CA LYS A 284 -15.61 3.63 2.39
C LYS A 284 -14.61 4.14 3.39
N GLY A 285 -13.39 4.37 2.93
CA GLY A 285 -12.38 5.11 3.68
C GLY A 285 -12.59 6.62 3.60
N SER A 286 -11.56 7.37 4.00
CA SER A 286 -11.60 8.83 3.95
C SER A 286 -10.89 9.36 2.71
N GLY A 287 -11.48 10.38 2.11
CA GLY A 287 -10.78 11.28 1.20
C GLY A 287 -9.97 12.33 1.97
N TYR A 288 -9.03 12.95 1.30
CA TYR A 288 -8.27 14.06 1.85
C TYR A 288 -7.80 15.01 0.75
N TYR A 289 -7.45 16.23 1.12
CA TYR A 289 -6.75 17.19 0.26
C TYR A 289 -5.62 17.85 1.04
N TYR A 290 -4.64 18.36 0.33
CA TYR A 290 -3.56 19.13 0.91
C TYR A 290 -3.04 20.16 -0.10
N TYR A 291 -2.44 21.22 0.41
CA TYR A 291 -1.73 22.19 -0.39
C TYR A 291 -0.55 22.74 0.40
N SER A 292 0.49 23.14 -0.33
CA SER A 292 1.70 23.70 0.26
C SER A 292 2.32 24.75 -0.64
N LEU A 293 2.86 25.78 -0.02
CA LEU A 293 3.70 26.78 -0.64
C LEU A 293 5.10 26.68 -0.04
N SER A 294 6.11 26.64 -0.87
CA SER A 294 7.51 26.70 -0.43
C SER A 294 8.31 27.70 -1.24
N VAL A 295 9.24 28.36 -0.57
CA VAL A 295 10.21 29.25 -1.19
C VAL A 295 11.59 28.85 -0.72
N ASN A 296 12.52 28.71 -1.65
CA ASN A 296 13.90 28.42 -1.33
C ASN A 296 14.85 29.27 -2.15
N ARG A 297 16.03 29.54 -1.57
CA ARG A 297 17.12 30.25 -2.23
C ARG A 297 18.43 29.60 -1.88
N SER A 298 19.25 29.38 -2.92
CA SER A 298 20.61 28.87 -2.78
C SER A 298 21.63 29.99 -2.88
N PHE A 299 22.66 29.90 -2.03
CA PHE A 299 23.77 30.80 -1.89
C PHE A 299 25.09 30.04 -2.02
N ILE A 300 26.21 30.79 -2.08
CA ILE A 300 27.58 30.22 -2.03
C ILE A 300 27.77 29.10 -3.07
N LYS A 301 27.52 29.44 -4.36
CA LYS A 301 27.63 28.46 -5.47
C LYS A 301 26.77 27.19 -5.22
N ASP A 302 25.54 27.40 -4.75
CA ASP A 302 24.55 26.35 -4.46
C ASP A 302 24.94 25.39 -3.31
N ARG A 303 25.86 25.82 -2.45
CA ARG A 303 26.25 25.04 -1.26
C ARG A 303 25.38 25.31 -0.04
N PHE A 304 24.89 26.53 0.12
CA PHE A 304 24.00 26.89 1.23
C PHE A 304 22.60 27.18 0.69
N THR A 305 21.59 26.49 1.21
CA THR A 305 20.20 26.67 0.83
C THR A 305 19.36 26.98 2.04
N VAL A 306 18.58 28.05 1.95
CA VAL A 306 17.54 28.42 2.90
C VAL A 306 16.20 28.09 2.27
N SER A 307 15.35 27.37 2.98
CA SER A 307 13.99 27.00 2.53
C SER A 307 12.99 27.35 3.62
N ALA A 308 11.87 27.93 3.21
CA ALA A 308 10.70 28.13 4.06
C ALA A 308 9.47 27.47 3.41
N TYR A 309 8.62 26.86 4.21
CA TYR A 309 7.40 26.27 3.70
C TYR A 309 6.21 26.48 4.65
N VAL A 310 5.04 26.46 4.07
CA VAL A 310 3.76 26.41 4.78
C VAL A 310 2.85 25.40 4.08
N SER A 311 2.16 24.57 4.87
CA SER A 311 1.20 23.60 4.38
C SER A 311 -0.14 23.79 5.08
N ASN A 312 -1.23 23.64 4.32
CA ASN A 312 -2.61 23.68 4.81
C ASN A 312 -2.91 24.86 5.73
N ILE A 313 -2.48 26.07 5.30
CA ILE A 313 -2.51 27.28 6.14
C ILE A 313 -3.92 27.61 6.67
N PHE A 314 -4.97 27.29 5.90
CA PHE A 314 -6.36 27.57 6.26
C PHE A 314 -7.03 26.42 7.03
N GLU A 315 -6.35 25.25 7.19
CA GLU A 315 -6.91 24.07 7.83
C GLU A 315 -6.01 23.61 8.98
N LYS A 316 -6.40 23.93 10.22
CA LYS A 316 -5.64 23.54 11.41
C LYS A 316 -5.67 22.04 11.66
N TYR A 317 -6.81 21.39 11.43
CA TYR A 317 -7.04 19.97 11.66
C TYR A 317 -7.69 19.34 10.45
N ARG A 318 -7.38 18.07 10.21
CA ARG A 318 -8.00 17.23 9.20
C ARG A 318 -8.68 16.04 9.87
N SER A 319 -9.89 15.75 9.44
CA SER A 319 -10.65 14.57 9.89
C SER A 319 -10.57 13.46 8.87
N PHE A 320 -10.33 12.25 9.35
CA PHE A 320 -10.39 11.02 8.56
C PHE A 320 -11.59 10.21 9.06
N ASN A 321 -12.55 10.02 8.16
CA ASN A 321 -13.80 9.35 8.45
C ASN A 321 -13.85 8.01 7.71
N ASN A 322 -13.97 6.93 8.46
CA ASN A 322 -14.16 5.59 7.89
C ASN A 322 -15.56 5.09 8.24
N THR A 323 -16.18 4.45 7.27
CA THR A 323 -17.50 3.83 7.45
C THR A 323 -17.38 2.37 7.10
N THR A 324 -17.82 1.50 8.00
CA THR A 324 -17.91 0.05 7.79
C THR A 324 -19.37 -0.36 7.97
N ILE A 325 -19.91 -1.08 6.99
CA ILE A 325 -21.29 -1.54 6.95
C ILE A 325 -21.26 -3.07 6.92
N GLY A 326 -21.90 -3.69 7.87
CA GLY A 326 -22.17 -5.13 7.90
C GLY A 326 -23.66 -5.41 7.78
N GLU A 327 -24.02 -6.68 7.82
CA GLU A 327 -25.43 -7.11 7.71
C GLU A 327 -26.31 -6.43 8.77
N ASN A 328 -25.83 -6.35 10.01
CA ASN A 328 -26.59 -5.87 11.16
C ASN A 328 -25.93 -4.70 11.89
N PHE A 329 -24.94 -4.03 11.29
CA PHE A 329 -24.27 -2.91 11.93
C PHE A 329 -23.80 -1.82 10.96
N LEU A 330 -23.66 -0.62 11.50
CA LEU A 330 -23.00 0.53 10.87
C LEU A 330 -21.97 1.10 11.85
N SER A 331 -20.70 1.01 11.52
CA SER A 331 -19.62 1.62 12.29
C SER A 331 -19.07 2.85 11.57
N LYS A 332 -19.01 3.99 12.27
CA LYS A 332 -18.41 5.23 11.80
C LYS A 332 -17.26 5.61 12.74
N SER A 333 -16.08 5.68 12.20
CA SER A 333 -14.88 6.13 12.93
C SER A 333 -14.42 7.47 12.38
N SER A 334 -14.14 8.42 13.26
CA SER A 334 -13.59 9.73 12.91
C SER A 334 -12.35 10.00 13.73
N SER A 335 -11.23 10.22 13.04
CA SER A 335 -9.96 10.60 13.66
C SER A 335 -9.55 11.97 13.17
N ARG A 336 -9.08 12.83 14.08
CA ARG A 336 -8.73 14.21 13.77
C ARG A 336 -7.26 14.47 14.09
N TYR A 337 -6.52 14.94 13.08
CA TYR A 337 -5.08 15.18 13.18
C TYR A 337 -4.74 16.64 12.86
N PRO A 338 -3.68 17.21 13.46
CA PRO A 338 -3.12 18.50 13.04
C PRO A 338 -2.71 18.43 11.57
N SER A 339 -3.13 19.43 10.77
CA SER A 339 -2.88 19.46 9.34
C SER A 339 -2.00 20.62 8.92
N ARG A 340 -2.11 21.76 9.62
CA ARG A 340 -1.31 22.97 9.35
C ARG A 340 0.12 22.74 9.83
N SER A 341 1.08 23.03 8.95
CA SER A 341 2.49 23.05 9.31
C SER A 341 3.23 24.18 8.60
N PHE A 342 4.26 24.69 9.23
CA PHE A 342 5.21 25.61 8.65
C PHE A 342 6.59 25.32 9.18
N GLY A 343 7.61 25.64 8.41
CA GLY A 343 8.98 25.39 8.83
C GLY A 343 9.99 26.15 8.00
N VAL A 344 11.18 26.25 8.57
CA VAL A 344 12.37 26.78 7.92
C VAL A 344 13.45 25.72 7.99
N SER A 345 14.14 25.51 6.89
CA SER A 345 15.24 24.55 6.76
C SER A 345 16.49 25.26 6.23
N LEU A 346 17.60 25.01 6.87
CA LEU A 346 18.92 25.46 6.45
C LEU A 346 19.75 24.23 6.07
N SER A 347 20.26 24.21 4.87
CA SER A 347 21.09 23.10 4.36
C SER A 347 22.42 23.62 3.85
N TYR A 348 23.50 23.00 4.30
CA TYR A 348 24.84 23.32 3.81
C TYR A 348 25.52 22.05 3.28
N ARG A 349 25.93 22.07 2.02
CA ARG A 349 26.64 20.95 1.37
C ARG A 349 28.15 21.09 1.55
N ILE A 350 28.74 20.15 2.27
CA ILE A 350 30.17 20.04 2.48
C ILE A 350 30.76 19.03 1.48
N GLY A 351 31.83 19.42 0.77
CA GLY A 351 32.50 18.57 -0.19
C GLY A 351 31.86 18.56 -1.60
N GLU A 352 32.54 17.90 -2.52
CA GLU A 352 32.04 17.59 -3.86
C GLU A 352 31.85 16.09 -3.98
N LEU A 353 30.65 15.66 -4.34
CA LEU A 353 30.39 14.26 -4.69
C LEU A 353 31.06 13.97 -6.04
N LYS A 354 32.32 13.53 -6.02
CA LYS A 354 32.91 12.79 -7.15
C LYS A 354 32.45 11.34 -7.09
N ALA A 355 31.15 11.11 -7.20
CA ALA A 355 30.65 9.75 -7.28
C ALA A 355 30.75 9.28 -8.74
N SER A 356 31.65 8.34 -9.01
CA SER A 356 31.50 7.47 -10.16
C SER A 356 30.16 6.72 -9.97
N VAL A 357 29.25 6.86 -10.94
CA VAL A 357 27.97 6.14 -10.93
C VAL A 357 28.27 4.65 -10.91
N LYS A 358 28.24 4.01 -9.74
CA LYS A 358 28.15 2.56 -9.66
C LYS A 358 26.85 2.14 -10.35
N LYS A 359 26.97 1.34 -11.40
CA LYS A 359 25.80 0.70 -12.02
C LYS A 359 24.96 0.08 -10.91
N ALA A 360 23.70 0.50 -10.83
CA ALA A 360 22.75 -0.07 -9.91
C ALA A 360 22.74 -1.59 -10.07
N ALA A 361 22.91 -2.31 -8.98
CA ALA A 361 22.78 -3.75 -8.99
C ALA A 361 21.37 -4.08 -9.50
N ARG A 362 21.26 -4.90 -10.54
CA ARG A 362 19.99 -5.38 -11.06
C ARG A 362 19.44 -6.43 -10.09
N SER A 363 18.85 -5.99 -9.01
CA SER A 363 18.09 -6.87 -8.11
C SER A 363 16.64 -6.87 -8.54
N ILE A 364 16.07 -8.06 -8.70
CA ILE A 364 14.63 -8.23 -8.87
C ILE A 364 14.06 -8.19 -7.45
N ASN A 365 13.42 -7.09 -7.09
CA ASN A 365 12.62 -7.01 -5.88
C ASN A 365 11.23 -7.59 -6.14
N ASN A 366 10.83 -8.55 -5.35
CA ASN A 366 9.46 -9.07 -5.35
C ASN A 366 8.72 -8.44 -4.17
N ASP A 367 7.88 -7.45 -4.45
CA ASP A 367 6.91 -6.92 -3.51
C ASP A 367 5.59 -7.68 -3.67
N ASP A 368 5.56 -8.90 -3.15
CA ASP A 368 4.46 -9.87 -3.32
C ASP A 368 3.78 -10.24 -1.99
N VAL A 369 4.03 -9.44 -0.93
CA VAL A 369 3.37 -9.58 0.36
C VAL A 369 2.29 -8.51 0.50
N LYS A 370 1.04 -8.94 0.73
CA LYS A 370 -0.06 -8.03 1.06
C LYS A 370 0.13 -7.53 2.50
N GLY A 371 0.34 -6.23 2.65
CA GLY A 371 0.39 -5.60 3.98
C GLY A 371 -0.97 -5.68 4.66
N GLY A 372 -0.99 -5.96 5.96
CA GLY A 372 -2.22 -5.81 6.75
C GLY A 372 -2.71 -4.37 6.65
N GLY A 373 -4.00 -4.21 6.42
CA GLY A 373 -4.65 -2.94 6.10
C GLY A 373 -4.53 -1.86 7.18
N GLY A 374 -3.36 -1.29 7.26
CA GLY A 374 -3.12 0.02 7.84
C GLY A 374 -2.74 0.94 6.70
N GLN A 375 -3.50 1.98 6.52
CA GLN A 375 -3.35 3.15 5.64
C GLN A 375 -2.18 3.07 4.66
N GLY A 376 -2.49 3.09 3.36
CA GLY A 376 -1.51 3.16 2.30
C GLY A 376 -0.44 4.21 2.54
N GLY A 377 0.68 3.78 3.10
CA GLY A 377 1.90 4.55 3.07
C GLY A 377 2.41 4.50 1.64
N GLN A 378 2.21 5.56 0.89
CA GLN A 378 3.00 5.82 -0.30
C GLN A 378 4.47 5.85 0.13
N GLY A 379 5.17 4.75 -0.13
CA GLY A 379 6.61 4.74 -0.08
C GLY A 379 7.14 5.75 -1.09
N GLY A 380 7.61 6.88 -0.60
CA GLY A 380 8.38 7.80 -1.39
C GLY A 380 9.62 7.08 -1.91
N ALA A 381 9.74 6.97 -3.20
CA ALA A 381 11.00 6.63 -3.83
C ALA A 381 11.96 7.81 -3.64
N ASN A 382 13.05 7.57 -2.93
CA ASN A 382 14.26 8.38 -3.02
C ASN A 382 15.03 8.06 -4.30
#